data_73fb0cfc38a86bb9da8a95b0e1bf6422
#
_entry.id   73fb0cfc38a86bb9da8a95b0e1bf6422
#
_cell.length_a   1.000
_cell.length_b   1.000
_cell.length_c   1.000
_cell.angle_alpha   90.00
_cell.angle_beta   90.00
_cell.angle_gamma   90.00
#
_symmetry.space_group_name_H-M   'P 1'
#
loop_
_entity.id
_entity.type
_entity.pdbx_description
1 polymer ?
#
loop_
_entity_poly.entity_id
_entity_poly.type
_entity_poly.pdbx_seq_one_letter_code
_entity_poly.pdbx_strand_id
1 'polypeptide(L)'
;ALFSQLLDLLYPPKCVFCRRLLRPEEHDVCARCVHELEPIPAPLRRGQFYTECYAVYPYEGVVAESLRRFKFSGQSQYAAAYGRMLAPLLRTAPFEILSWVPVSAKRRRSRGYDQTELLAHAVAKELELPCTQTLQKIRHNPAQSSQRDAAARRANVLGAYRAVSPERFAGRSVLLIDDILTTGATLSECSRVLLTAGASSVVCAALAATPEPGQKPADR
;
A
#
# COMPACT_ATOMS: atom_id res chain seq x y z
N ALA A 1 15.58 16.48 22.93
CA ALA A 1 14.60 17.60 22.83
C ALA A 1 15.14 18.78 22.00
N LEU A 2 16.30 19.39 22.33
CA LEU A 2 16.86 20.55 21.59
C LEU A 2 17.22 20.21 20.12
N PHE A 3 17.80 19.04 19.86
CA PHE A 3 18.23 18.63 18.52
C PHE A 3 17.03 18.38 17.58
N SER A 4 15.93 17.83 18.08
CA SER A 4 14.70 17.68 17.27
C SER A 4 14.07 19.03 16.94
N GLN A 5 14.06 19.98 17.88
CA GLN A 5 13.55 21.34 17.65
C GLN A 5 14.37 22.09 16.60
N LEU A 6 15.71 21.92 16.59
CA LEU A 6 16.58 22.52 15.59
C LEU A 6 16.36 21.90 14.19
N LEU A 7 16.13 20.57 14.14
CA LEU A 7 15.79 19.88 12.88
C LEU A 7 14.43 20.34 12.35
N ASP A 8 13.45 20.52 13.22
CA ASP A 8 12.10 21.01 12.85
C ASP A 8 12.14 22.46 12.34
N LEU A 9 13.10 23.25 12.80
CA LEU A 9 13.30 24.61 12.28
C LEU A 9 13.87 24.60 10.86
N LEU A 10 14.79 23.70 10.55
CA LEU A 10 15.40 23.57 9.21
C LEU A 10 14.53 22.76 8.25
N TYR A 11 13.81 21.76 8.76
CA TYR A 11 12.94 20.85 8.00
C TYR A 11 11.57 20.73 8.69
N PRO A 12 10.77 21.80 8.68
CA PRO A 12 9.50 21.80 9.39
C PRO A 12 8.58 20.70 8.85
N PRO A 13 7.84 19.99 9.74
CA PRO A 13 6.95 18.92 9.36
C PRO A 13 5.87 19.43 8.40
N LYS A 14 5.61 18.64 7.35
CA LYS A 14 4.64 18.96 6.30
C LYS A 14 3.59 17.89 6.17
N CYS A 15 2.38 18.32 5.91
CA CYS A 15 1.28 17.42 5.58
C CYS A 15 1.69 16.47 4.44
N VAL A 16 1.57 15.17 4.66
CA VAL A 16 1.94 14.13 3.68
C VAL A 16 1.14 14.26 2.38
N PHE A 17 -0.08 14.79 2.43
CA PHE A 17 -0.93 14.98 1.26
C PHE A 17 -0.69 16.30 0.53
N CYS A 18 -0.94 17.45 1.16
CA CYS A 18 -0.89 18.75 0.49
C CYS A 18 0.44 19.52 0.67
N ARG A 19 1.37 19.01 1.49
CA ARG A 19 2.68 19.61 1.80
C ARG A 19 2.63 20.95 2.56
N ARG A 20 1.46 21.39 3.03
CA ARG A 20 1.38 22.55 3.92
C ARG A 20 2.17 22.26 5.21
N LEU A 21 2.80 23.26 5.78
CA LEU A 21 3.42 23.16 7.09
C LEU A 21 2.37 22.73 8.11
N LEU A 22 2.72 21.77 8.95
CA LEU A 22 1.88 21.31 10.04
C LEU A 22 1.99 22.28 11.20
N ARG A 23 0.88 22.49 11.90
CA ARG A 23 0.85 23.19 13.19
C ARG A 23 1.37 22.26 14.28
N PRO A 24 1.74 22.78 15.46
CA PRO A 24 2.27 21.93 16.55
C PRO A 24 1.35 20.79 16.99
N GLU A 25 0.04 20.98 16.85
CA GLU A 25 -1.00 20.00 17.19
C GLU A 25 -1.34 19.03 16.03
N GLU A 26 -0.85 19.28 14.82
CA GLU A 26 -1.11 18.45 13.63
C GLU A 26 0.02 17.42 13.46
N HIS A 27 -0.36 16.16 13.18
CA HIS A 27 0.57 15.09 12.92
C HIS A 27 0.25 14.43 11.57
N ASP A 28 1.27 14.25 10.73
CA ASP A 28 1.20 13.64 9.39
C ASP A 28 0.27 14.36 8.40
N VAL A 29 -0.95 14.73 8.83
CA VAL A 29 -2.00 15.32 8.00
C VAL A 29 -2.51 16.60 8.62
N CYS A 30 -2.66 17.64 7.83
CA CYS A 30 -3.20 18.92 8.31
C CYS A 30 -4.73 18.87 8.47
N ALA A 31 -5.28 19.71 9.32
CA ALA A 31 -6.72 19.76 9.58
C ALA A 31 -7.59 19.88 8.32
N ARG A 32 -7.12 20.65 7.31
CA ARG A 32 -7.83 20.77 6.02
C ARG A 32 -7.91 19.40 5.32
N CYS A 33 -6.82 18.67 5.19
CA CYS A 33 -6.84 17.37 4.54
C CYS A 33 -7.61 16.31 5.35
N VAL A 34 -7.58 16.36 6.68
CA VAL A 34 -8.44 15.50 7.52
C VAL A 34 -9.92 15.75 7.24
N HIS A 35 -10.31 17.02 7.05
CA HIS A 35 -11.70 17.37 6.76
C HIS A 35 -12.13 17.05 5.32
N GLU A 36 -11.23 17.23 4.35
CA GLU A 36 -11.54 17.08 2.90
C GLU A 36 -11.43 15.63 2.39
N LEU A 37 -10.63 14.78 3.08
CA LEU A 37 -10.40 13.41 2.66
C LEU A 37 -11.41 12.46 3.32
N GLU A 38 -12.26 11.87 2.52
CA GLU A 38 -13.22 10.85 2.96
C GLU A 38 -12.60 9.46 2.85
N PRO A 39 -12.48 8.71 3.97
CA PRO A 39 -12.03 7.33 3.93
C PRO A 39 -13.02 6.43 3.18
N ILE A 40 -12.50 5.41 2.49
CA ILE A 40 -13.32 4.38 1.87
C ILE A 40 -13.90 3.47 2.96
N PRO A 41 -15.20 3.10 2.90
CA PRO A 41 -15.76 2.07 3.76
C PRO A 41 -14.99 0.75 3.65
N ALA A 42 -14.65 0.14 4.78
CA ALA A 42 -13.86 -1.10 4.84
C ALA A 42 -14.71 -2.29 5.36
N PRO A 43 -14.49 -3.53 4.85
CA PRO A 43 -13.63 -3.88 3.72
C PRO A 43 -14.18 -3.39 2.38
N LEU A 44 -13.29 -3.01 1.46
CA LEU A 44 -13.67 -2.45 0.16
C LEU A 44 -14.28 -3.51 -0.77
N ARG A 45 -13.62 -4.67 -0.89
CA ARG A 45 -14.06 -5.75 -1.79
C ARG A 45 -13.44 -7.10 -1.46
N ARG A 46 -13.98 -8.14 -2.06
CA ARG A 46 -13.44 -9.51 -2.10
C ARG A 46 -12.91 -9.83 -3.50
N GLY A 47 -12.04 -10.82 -3.60
CA GLY A 47 -11.48 -11.27 -4.88
C GLY A 47 -11.42 -12.78 -4.98
N GLN A 48 -11.06 -13.30 -6.16
CA GLN A 48 -10.98 -14.73 -6.39
C GLN A 48 -9.93 -15.42 -5.51
N PHE A 49 -8.82 -14.75 -5.22
CA PHE A 49 -7.67 -15.30 -4.51
C PHE A 49 -7.34 -14.57 -3.20
N TYR A 50 -8.20 -13.66 -2.75
CA TYR A 50 -8.10 -13.02 -1.44
C TYR A 50 -9.49 -12.88 -0.83
N THR A 51 -9.57 -13.00 0.48
CA THR A 51 -10.85 -12.98 1.21
C THR A 51 -11.40 -11.56 1.32
N GLU A 52 -10.55 -10.61 1.62
CA GLU A 52 -10.89 -9.21 1.84
C GLU A 52 -9.79 -8.29 1.31
N CYS A 53 -10.17 -7.08 0.91
CA CYS A 53 -9.25 -6.04 0.53
C CYS A 53 -9.65 -4.71 1.17
N TYR A 54 -8.68 -4.03 1.76
CA TYR A 54 -8.84 -2.78 2.48
C TYR A 54 -8.12 -1.65 1.73
N ALA A 55 -8.71 -0.45 1.76
CA ALA A 55 -8.04 0.76 1.31
C ALA A 55 -8.49 1.94 2.16
N VAL A 56 -7.60 2.92 2.37
CA VAL A 56 -7.91 4.09 3.21
C VAL A 56 -8.66 5.14 2.42
N TYR A 57 -8.14 5.53 1.26
CA TYR A 57 -8.64 6.67 0.48
C TYR A 57 -8.87 6.36 -1.00
N PRO A 58 -9.73 7.11 -1.69
CA PRO A 58 -9.78 7.13 -3.14
C PRO A 58 -8.43 7.57 -3.74
N TYR A 59 -7.98 6.91 -4.82
CA TYR A 59 -6.77 7.28 -5.55
C TYR A 59 -7.02 8.45 -6.48
N GLU A 60 -7.17 9.64 -5.90
CA GLU A 60 -7.45 10.88 -6.63
C GLU A 60 -6.84 12.11 -5.93
N GLY A 61 -6.86 13.26 -6.57
CA GLY A 61 -6.45 14.54 -6.00
C GLY A 61 -5.10 14.50 -5.27
N VAL A 62 -5.08 15.04 -4.07
CA VAL A 62 -3.86 15.15 -3.23
C VAL A 62 -3.33 13.80 -2.75
N VAL A 63 -4.19 12.77 -2.65
CA VAL A 63 -3.77 11.41 -2.30
C VAL A 63 -2.93 10.81 -3.45
N ALA A 64 -3.41 10.94 -4.69
CA ALA A 64 -2.68 10.46 -5.86
C ALA A 64 -1.34 11.19 -6.04
N GLU A 65 -1.29 12.50 -5.80
CA GLU A 65 -0.06 13.28 -5.83
C GLU A 65 0.92 12.85 -4.74
N SER A 66 0.43 12.61 -3.53
CA SER A 66 1.23 12.14 -2.41
C SER A 66 1.88 10.79 -2.71
N LEU A 67 1.12 9.83 -3.23
CA LEU A 67 1.64 8.53 -3.64
C LEU A 67 2.62 8.60 -4.81
N ARG A 68 2.46 9.55 -5.74
CA ARG A 68 3.46 9.80 -6.79
C ARG A 68 4.77 10.31 -6.17
N ARG A 69 4.72 11.24 -5.20
CA ARG A 69 5.91 11.70 -4.48
C ARG A 69 6.59 10.57 -3.71
N PHE A 70 5.82 9.72 -3.04
CA PHE A 70 6.31 8.52 -2.38
C PHE A 70 7.02 7.58 -3.37
N LYS A 71 6.52 7.44 -4.59
CA LYS A 71 7.11 6.56 -5.62
C LYS A 71 8.33 7.16 -6.34
N PHE A 72 8.37 8.47 -6.54
CA PHE A 72 9.28 9.06 -7.52
C PHE A 72 10.09 10.27 -7.02
N SER A 73 9.83 10.78 -5.83
CA SER A 73 10.49 11.98 -5.30
C SER A 73 11.28 11.74 -4.01
N GLY A 74 11.69 10.50 -3.74
CA GLY A 74 12.54 10.17 -2.60
C GLY A 74 11.87 10.35 -1.22
N GLN A 75 10.54 10.44 -1.15
CA GLN A 75 9.81 10.71 0.09
C GLN A 75 9.54 9.42 0.89
N SER A 76 10.58 8.64 1.17
CA SER A 76 10.47 7.36 1.89
C SER A 76 9.86 7.50 3.29
N GLN A 77 10.04 8.65 3.95
CA GLN A 77 9.48 8.96 5.27
C GLN A 77 7.93 8.97 5.29
N TYR A 78 7.25 9.09 4.14
CA TYR A 78 5.80 8.99 4.07
C TYR A 78 5.27 7.61 4.48
N ALA A 79 6.10 6.57 4.41
CA ALA A 79 5.71 5.21 4.81
C ALA A 79 5.19 5.16 6.25
N ALA A 80 5.82 5.88 7.19
CA ALA A 80 5.40 5.89 8.58
C ALA A 80 4.00 6.50 8.76
N ALA A 81 3.73 7.63 8.09
CA ALA A 81 2.41 8.25 8.10
C ALA A 81 1.33 7.34 7.49
N TYR A 82 1.63 6.74 6.35
CA TYR A 82 0.71 5.79 5.70
C TYR A 82 0.47 4.53 6.53
N GLY A 83 1.50 4.04 7.24
CA GLY A 83 1.37 2.93 8.18
C GLY A 83 0.37 3.22 9.29
N ARG A 84 0.46 4.40 9.90
CA ARG A 84 -0.50 4.87 10.94
C ARG A 84 -1.94 5.02 10.42
N MET A 85 -2.11 5.37 9.14
CA MET A 85 -3.44 5.47 8.53
C MET A 85 -4.04 4.10 8.19
N LEU A 86 -3.22 3.16 7.76
CA LEU A 86 -3.68 1.85 7.30
C LEU A 86 -3.88 0.86 8.45
N ALA A 87 -3.01 0.89 9.47
CA ALA A 87 -3.04 -0.07 10.57
C ALA A 87 -4.38 -0.14 11.33
N PRO A 88 -5.10 0.96 11.63
CA PRO A 88 -6.39 0.89 12.32
C PRO A 88 -7.43 0.04 11.59
N LEU A 89 -7.47 0.09 10.25
CA LEU A 89 -8.41 -0.69 9.44
C LEU A 89 -8.12 -2.20 9.49
N LEU A 90 -6.91 -2.58 9.86
CA LEU A 90 -6.41 -3.95 9.79
C LEU A 90 -6.43 -4.67 11.14
N ARG A 91 -6.75 -3.97 12.24
CA ARG A 91 -6.72 -4.56 13.60
C ARG A 91 -7.68 -5.74 13.79
N THR A 92 -8.78 -5.77 13.04
CA THR A 92 -9.79 -6.83 13.11
C THR A 92 -9.73 -7.79 11.93
N ALA A 93 -8.84 -7.55 10.97
CA ALA A 93 -8.69 -8.41 9.80
C ALA A 93 -8.02 -9.74 10.18
N PRO A 94 -8.45 -10.88 9.61
CA PRO A 94 -7.96 -12.20 10.00
C PRO A 94 -6.65 -12.55 9.28
N PHE A 95 -5.51 -12.18 9.83
CA PHE A 95 -4.19 -12.56 9.31
C PHE A 95 -3.17 -12.74 10.44
N GLU A 96 -2.09 -13.47 10.16
CA GLU A 96 -1.03 -13.83 11.12
C GLU A 96 0.34 -13.31 10.70
N ILE A 97 0.55 -13.08 9.41
CA ILE A 97 1.83 -12.64 8.84
C ILE A 97 1.56 -11.49 7.89
N LEU A 98 2.45 -10.50 7.91
CA LEU A 98 2.42 -9.38 7.01
C LEU A 98 3.53 -9.50 5.95
N SER A 99 3.15 -9.23 4.70
CA SER A 99 4.03 -9.24 3.54
C SER A 99 3.67 -8.11 2.57
N TRP A 100 4.39 -7.99 1.48
CA TRP A 100 4.16 -6.93 0.49
C TRP A 100 4.29 -7.42 -0.95
N VAL A 101 3.71 -6.68 -1.88
CA VAL A 101 3.88 -6.85 -3.32
C VAL A 101 5.22 -6.24 -3.73
N PRO A 102 6.26 -7.03 -4.07
CA PRO A 102 7.57 -6.49 -4.35
C PRO A 102 7.63 -5.78 -5.71
N VAL A 103 8.34 -4.66 -5.77
CA VAL A 103 8.69 -4.04 -7.05
C VAL A 103 9.82 -4.80 -7.75
N SER A 104 9.98 -4.61 -9.07
CA SER A 104 11.10 -5.22 -9.78
C SER A 104 12.46 -4.64 -9.35
N ALA A 105 13.53 -5.43 -9.42
CA ALA A 105 14.89 -4.99 -9.08
C ALA A 105 15.30 -3.72 -9.86
N LYS A 106 14.84 -3.56 -11.12
CA LYS A 106 15.06 -2.34 -11.90
C LYS A 106 14.41 -1.12 -11.26
N ARG A 107 13.14 -1.24 -10.81
CA ARG A 107 12.43 -0.14 -10.14
C ARG A 107 13.04 0.18 -8.78
N ARG A 108 13.41 -0.85 -7.99
CA ARG A 108 14.09 -0.66 -6.70
C ARG A 108 15.40 0.11 -6.87
N ARG A 109 16.23 -0.25 -7.87
CA ARG A 109 17.46 0.50 -8.17
C ARG A 109 17.21 1.93 -8.61
N SER A 110 16.21 2.16 -9.46
CA SER A 110 15.86 3.50 -9.96
C SER A 110 15.29 4.42 -8.88
N ARG A 111 14.55 3.86 -7.90
CA ARG A 111 13.91 4.62 -6.81
C ARG A 111 14.76 4.73 -5.55
N GLY A 112 15.75 3.85 -5.39
CA GLY A 112 16.54 3.69 -4.17
C GLY A 112 15.87 2.85 -3.09
N TYR A 113 14.57 2.55 -3.20
CA TYR A 113 13.80 1.75 -2.24
C TYR A 113 12.59 1.04 -2.90
N ASP A 114 12.03 0.08 -2.17
CA ASP A 114 10.74 -0.52 -2.46
C ASP A 114 9.68 0.15 -1.57
N GLN A 115 8.78 0.92 -2.16
CA GLN A 115 7.77 1.68 -1.42
C GLN A 115 6.77 0.78 -0.70
N THR A 116 6.43 -0.39 -1.26
CA THR A 116 5.50 -1.34 -0.64
C THR A 116 6.16 -2.08 0.53
N GLU A 117 7.46 -2.39 0.44
CA GLU A 117 8.26 -2.90 1.55
C GLU A 117 8.27 -1.91 2.73
N LEU A 118 8.57 -0.62 2.47
CA LEU A 118 8.56 0.41 3.50
C LEU A 118 7.19 0.56 4.15
N LEU A 119 6.12 0.58 3.35
CA LEU A 119 4.75 0.66 3.85
C LEU A 119 4.40 -0.55 4.71
N ALA A 120 4.73 -1.76 4.25
CA ALA A 120 4.47 -2.99 4.97
C ALA A 120 5.18 -3.01 6.34
N HIS A 121 6.46 -2.62 6.40
CA HIS A 121 7.18 -2.51 7.66
C HIS A 121 6.59 -1.44 8.58
N ALA A 122 6.10 -0.32 8.05
CA ALA A 122 5.44 0.70 8.85
C ALA A 122 4.12 0.18 9.44
N VAL A 123 3.29 -0.52 8.66
CA VAL A 123 2.06 -1.16 9.14
C VAL A 123 2.37 -2.23 10.19
N ALA A 124 3.36 -3.08 9.94
CA ALA A 124 3.78 -4.13 10.86
C ALA A 124 4.22 -3.57 12.21
N LYS A 125 4.94 -2.44 12.21
CA LYS A 125 5.33 -1.73 13.43
C LYS A 125 4.12 -1.24 14.24
N GLU A 126 3.13 -0.65 13.56
CA GLU A 126 1.90 -0.15 14.23
C GLU A 126 1.00 -1.28 14.77
N LEU A 127 1.09 -2.47 14.17
CA LEU A 127 0.31 -3.65 14.57
C LEU A 127 1.10 -4.59 15.50
N GLU A 128 2.39 -4.32 15.71
CA GLU A 128 3.32 -5.16 16.50
C GLU A 128 3.39 -6.61 15.97
N LEU A 129 3.36 -6.75 14.64
CA LEU A 129 3.35 -8.05 13.95
C LEU A 129 4.64 -8.27 13.14
N PRO A 130 5.01 -9.55 12.90
CA PRO A 130 6.12 -9.86 12.01
C PRO A 130 5.83 -9.46 10.56
N CYS A 131 6.83 -8.88 9.90
CA CYS A 131 6.81 -8.59 8.48
C CYS A 131 7.90 -9.42 7.78
N THR A 132 7.53 -10.17 6.75
CA THR A 132 8.46 -11.05 6.04
C THR A 132 8.23 -11.02 4.54
N GLN A 133 9.32 -11.13 3.78
CA GLN A 133 9.22 -11.26 2.34
C GLN A 133 8.73 -12.66 1.97
N THR A 134 7.57 -12.75 1.32
CA THR A 134 6.97 -14.01 0.84
C THR A 134 6.95 -14.11 -0.67
N LEU A 135 7.21 -13.00 -1.37
CA LEU A 135 7.14 -12.89 -2.82
C LEU A 135 8.40 -12.26 -3.40
N GLN A 136 8.72 -12.65 -4.63
CA GLN A 136 9.72 -12.01 -5.47
C GLN A 136 9.15 -11.72 -6.85
N LYS A 137 9.36 -10.51 -7.37
CA LYS A 137 9.01 -10.18 -8.75
C LYS A 137 10.11 -10.64 -9.70
N ILE A 138 9.80 -11.61 -10.57
CA ILE A 138 10.76 -12.26 -11.47
C ILE A 138 10.72 -11.70 -12.90
N ARG A 139 9.66 -10.99 -13.29
CA ARG A 139 9.56 -10.33 -14.59
C ARG A 139 9.45 -8.82 -14.43
N HIS A 140 10.21 -8.08 -15.24
CA HIS A 140 10.08 -6.64 -15.34
C HIS A 140 9.05 -6.32 -16.42
N ASN A 141 7.82 -6.01 -16.00
CA ASN A 141 6.80 -5.53 -16.92
C ASN A 141 6.91 -4.00 -16.98
N PRO A 142 7.04 -3.38 -18.17
CA PRO A 142 7.00 -1.93 -18.31
C PRO A 142 5.75 -1.36 -17.65
N ALA A 143 5.87 -0.19 -17.03
CA ALA A 143 4.70 0.53 -16.57
C ALA A 143 3.95 1.04 -17.81
N GLN A 144 2.93 0.33 -18.23
CA GLN A 144 2.02 0.82 -19.26
C GLN A 144 0.99 1.72 -18.57
N SER A 145 1.35 2.99 -18.45
CA SER A 145 0.47 4.05 -17.94
C SER A 145 -0.74 4.29 -18.86
N SER A 146 -0.78 3.67 -20.05
CA SER A 146 -1.78 3.86 -21.10
C SER A 146 -2.73 2.67 -21.32
N GLN A 147 -2.58 1.54 -20.65
CA GLN A 147 -3.51 0.42 -20.84
C GLN A 147 -4.81 0.65 -20.07
N ARG A 148 -5.84 1.07 -20.80
CA ARG A 148 -7.21 1.25 -20.31
C ARG A 148 -7.95 -0.08 -20.05
N ASP A 149 -7.42 -1.22 -20.52
CA ASP A 149 -8.08 -2.51 -20.45
C ASP A 149 -7.65 -3.34 -19.24
N ALA A 150 -8.62 -3.77 -18.44
CA ALA A 150 -8.41 -4.63 -17.25
C ALA A 150 -7.90 -6.03 -17.64
N ALA A 151 -8.26 -6.55 -18.83
CA ALA A 151 -7.78 -7.83 -19.33
C ALA A 151 -6.29 -7.78 -19.65
N ALA A 152 -5.83 -6.72 -20.32
CA ALA A 152 -4.44 -6.49 -20.61
C ALA A 152 -3.59 -6.33 -19.33
N ARG A 153 -4.13 -5.67 -18.28
CA ARG A 153 -3.45 -5.57 -16.98
C ARG A 153 -3.32 -6.93 -16.30
N ARG A 154 -4.33 -7.79 -16.38
CA ARG A 154 -4.26 -9.18 -15.86
C ARG A 154 -3.22 -10.01 -16.59
N ALA A 155 -3.21 -9.99 -17.92
CA ALA A 155 -2.23 -10.69 -18.73
C ALA A 155 -0.78 -10.26 -18.41
N ASN A 156 -0.56 -8.98 -18.15
CA ASN A 156 0.77 -8.44 -17.84
C ASN A 156 1.34 -8.88 -16.49
N VAL A 157 0.52 -9.24 -15.52
CA VAL A 157 1.02 -9.63 -14.18
C VAL A 157 1.09 -11.14 -14.00
N LEU A 158 0.44 -11.91 -14.87
CA LEU A 158 0.44 -13.37 -14.80
C LEU A 158 1.86 -13.95 -14.92
N GLY A 159 2.26 -14.76 -13.95
CA GLY A 159 3.60 -15.35 -13.87
C GLY A 159 4.73 -14.33 -13.65
N ALA A 160 4.41 -13.12 -13.19
CA ALA A 160 5.43 -12.11 -12.88
C ALA A 160 6.01 -12.24 -11.47
N TYR A 161 5.40 -13.08 -10.62
CA TYR A 161 5.79 -13.27 -9.24
C TYR A 161 6.04 -14.74 -8.93
N ARG A 162 6.92 -15.02 -7.97
CA ARG A 162 7.12 -16.33 -7.36
C ARG A 162 7.12 -16.21 -5.83
N ALA A 163 6.69 -17.26 -5.15
CA ALA A 163 6.83 -17.37 -3.71
C ALA A 163 8.30 -17.58 -3.31
N VAL A 164 8.70 -17.03 -2.18
CA VAL A 164 10.00 -17.24 -1.54
C VAL A 164 9.77 -17.63 -0.09
N SER A 165 10.62 -18.52 0.44
CA SER A 165 10.56 -18.99 1.84
C SER A 165 9.16 -19.48 2.24
N PRO A 166 8.52 -20.41 1.50
CA PRO A 166 7.16 -20.88 1.80
C PRO A 166 7.02 -21.46 3.20
N GLU A 167 8.08 -22.00 3.77
CA GLU A 167 8.13 -22.52 5.14
C GLU A 167 7.77 -21.46 6.20
N ARG A 168 7.90 -20.17 5.88
CA ARG A 168 7.58 -19.07 6.79
C ARG A 168 6.10 -18.74 6.86
N PHE A 169 5.32 -19.13 5.86
CA PHE A 169 3.91 -18.76 5.76
C PHE A 169 2.96 -19.91 5.41
N ALA A 170 3.48 -21.11 5.16
CA ALA A 170 2.63 -22.29 4.90
C ALA A 170 1.66 -22.53 6.07
N GLY A 171 0.39 -22.76 5.75
CA GLY A 171 -0.69 -22.95 6.71
C GLY A 171 -1.20 -21.69 7.41
N ARG A 172 -0.57 -20.53 7.16
CA ARG A 172 -0.92 -19.25 7.80
C ARG A 172 -1.70 -18.32 6.87
N SER A 173 -2.49 -17.44 7.48
CA SER A 173 -3.13 -16.33 6.80
C SER A 173 -2.16 -15.15 6.61
N VAL A 174 -2.07 -14.64 5.36
CA VAL A 174 -1.11 -13.59 4.98
C VAL A 174 -1.85 -12.28 4.67
N LEU A 175 -1.44 -11.17 5.30
CA LEU A 175 -1.78 -9.83 4.86
C LEU A 175 -0.78 -9.37 3.80
N LEU A 176 -1.27 -9.06 2.60
CA LEU A 176 -0.47 -8.59 1.48
C LEU A 176 -0.68 -7.09 1.24
N ILE A 177 0.37 -6.30 1.43
CA ILE A 177 0.34 -4.84 1.26
C ILE A 177 0.75 -4.45 -0.16
N ASP A 178 -0.02 -3.55 -0.78
CA ASP A 178 0.36 -2.78 -1.97
C ASP A 178 0.21 -1.27 -1.68
N ASP A 179 0.68 -0.40 -2.55
CA ASP A 179 0.51 1.05 -2.38
C ASP A 179 -0.83 1.55 -2.96
N ILE A 180 -1.24 1.01 -4.11
CA ILE A 180 -2.46 1.42 -4.82
C ILE A 180 -3.19 0.19 -5.36
N LEU A 181 -4.44 0.06 -5.00
CA LEU A 181 -5.37 -0.89 -5.59
C LEU A 181 -6.06 -0.26 -6.81
N THR A 182 -5.74 -0.76 -8.00
CA THR A 182 -6.44 -0.36 -9.23
C THR A 182 -7.46 -1.44 -9.62
N THR A 183 -7.17 -2.25 -10.63
CA THR A 183 -8.01 -3.39 -11.03
C THR A 183 -7.92 -4.58 -10.07
N GLY A 184 -6.97 -4.57 -9.13
CA GLY A 184 -6.68 -5.71 -8.25
C GLY A 184 -5.90 -6.84 -8.92
N ALA A 185 -5.54 -6.72 -10.20
CA ALA A 185 -4.84 -7.77 -10.94
C ALA A 185 -3.52 -8.20 -10.28
N THR A 186 -2.75 -7.24 -9.78
CA THR A 186 -1.48 -7.51 -9.08
C THR A 186 -1.71 -8.28 -7.79
N LEU A 187 -2.62 -7.78 -6.94
CA LEU A 187 -2.97 -8.44 -5.68
C LEU A 187 -3.54 -9.84 -5.92
N SER A 188 -4.41 -9.99 -6.92
CA SER A 188 -4.99 -11.29 -7.28
C SER A 188 -3.93 -12.30 -7.71
N GLU A 189 -2.98 -11.92 -8.57
CA GLU A 189 -1.88 -12.81 -8.99
C GLU A 189 -0.94 -13.15 -7.83
N CYS A 190 -0.54 -12.16 -7.03
CA CYS A 190 0.30 -12.37 -5.85
C CYS A 190 -0.39 -13.30 -4.84
N SER A 191 -1.68 -13.10 -4.57
CA SER A 191 -2.48 -13.96 -3.69
C SER A 191 -2.57 -15.39 -4.23
N ARG A 192 -2.80 -15.56 -5.54
CA ARG A 192 -2.79 -16.87 -6.19
C ARG A 192 -1.46 -17.60 -5.97
N VAL A 193 -0.34 -16.89 -6.14
CA VAL A 193 1.00 -17.45 -5.92
C VAL A 193 1.20 -17.87 -4.47
N LEU A 194 0.77 -17.06 -3.50
CA LEU A 194 0.86 -17.38 -2.08
C LEU A 194 0.01 -18.61 -1.70
N LEU A 195 -1.24 -18.67 -2.16
CA LEU A 195 -2.13 -19.81 -1.92
C LEU A 195 -1.56 -21.10 -2.54
N THR A 196 -1.04 -21.02 -3.78
CA THR A 196 -0.39 -22.18 -4.44
C THR A 196 0.86 -22.64 -3.66
N ALA A 197 1.54 -21.72 -2.97
CA ALA A 197 2.73 -22.03 -2.16
C ALA A 197 2.39 -22.42 -0.71
N GLY A 198 1.10 -22.58 -0.35
CA GLY A 198 0.66 -23.14 0.92
C GLY A 198 0.11 -22.14 1.94
N ALA A 199 -0.08 -20.86 1.62
CA ALA A 199 -0.83 -19.96 2.50
C ALA A 199 -2.26 -20.44 2.68
N SER A 200 -2.82 -20.35 3.90
CA SER A 200 -4.20 -20.76 4.19
C SER A 200 -5.23 -19.79 3.62
N SER A 201 -4.93 -18.51 3.68
CA SER A 201 -5.74 -17.43 3.13
C SER A 201 -4.89 -16.18 2.88
N VAL A 202 -5.42 -15.25 2.08
CA VAL A 202 -4.78 -13.95 1.84
C VAL A 202 -5.80 -12.83 2.07
N VAL A 203 -5.40 -11.85 2.86
CA VAL A 203 -6.06 -10.55 3.02
C VAL A 203 -5.19 -9.52 2.30
N CYS A 204 -5.79 -8.55 1.63
CA CYS A 204 -5.05 -7.52 0.92
C CYS A 204 -5.31 -6.13 1.51
N ALA A 205 -4.33 -5.24 1.41
CA ALA A 205 -4.52 -3.85 1.76
C ALA A 205 -3.66 -2.90 0.91
N ALA A 206 -4.16 -1.69 0.70
CA ALA A 206 -3.45 -0.62 0.01
C ALA A 206 -3.76 0.74 0.68
N LEU A 207 -2.88 1.74 0.49
CA LEU A 207 -3.21 3.08 1.00
C LEU A 207 -4.39 3.67 0.25
N ALA A 208 -4.44 3.48 -1.07
CA ALA A 208 -5.51 4.06 -1.89
C ALA A 208 -6.04 3.06 -2.93
N ALA A 209 -7.30 3.26 -3.32
CA ALA A 209 -7.93 2.48 -4.37
C ALA A 209 -8.54 3.38 -5.44
N THR A 210 -8.47 2.96 -6.72
CA THR A 210 -9.29 3.58 -7.75
C THR A 210 -10.74 3.15 -7.57
N PRO A 211 -11.71 4.08 -7.65
CA PRO A 211 -13.12 3.73 -7.63
C PRO A 211 -13.45 2.67 -8.69
N GLU A 212 -14.36 1.75 -8.37
CA GLU A 212 -14.85 0.82 -9.38
C GLU A 212 -15.72 1.55 -10.41
N PRO A 213 -15.70 1.12 -11.69
CA PRO A 213 -16.61 1.67 -12.68
C PRO A 213 -18.06 1.47 -12.21
N GLY A 214 -18.75 2.56 -11.88
CA GLY A 214 -20.13 2.55 -11.38
C GLY A 214 -20.32 2.91 -9.90
N GLN A 215 -19.31 2.90 -9.07
CA GLN A 215 -19.35 3.55 -7.75
C GLN A 215 -19.08 5.05 -7.90
N LYS A 216 -20.12 5.82 -8.06
CA LYS A 216 -20.04 7.27 -7.83
C LYS A 216 -19.79 7.49 -6.33
N PRO A 217 -18.95 8.48 -5.95
CA PRO A 217 -18.98 8.98 -4.58
C PRO A 217 -20.42 9.32 -4.24
N ALA A 218 -20.83 9.03 -3.01
CA ALA A 218 -22.17 9.37 -2.53
C ALA A 218 -22.41 10.85 -2.83
N ASP A 219 -23.43 11.15 -3.61
CA ASP A 219 -23.84 12.52 -3.95
C ASP A 219 -24.05 13.29 -2.64
N ARG A 220 -23.40 14.45 -2.56
CA ARG A 220 -23.62 15.44 -1.50
C ARG A 220 -24.95 16.12 -1.67
#